data_f753e4d436798c82d41a2abef3c33087
#
_entry.id   f753e4d436798c82d41a2abef3c33087
#
_cell.length_a   1.000
_cell.length_b   1.000
_cell.length_c   1.000
_cell.angle_alpha   90.00
_cell.angle_beta   90.00
_cell.angle_gamma   90.00
#
_symmetry.space_group_name_H-M   'P 1'
#
loop_
_entity.id
_entity.type
_entity.pdbx_description
1 polymer ?
#
loop_
_entity_poly.entity_id
_entity_poly.type
_entity_poly.pdbx_seq_one_letter_code
_entity_poly.pdbx_strand_id
1 'polypeptide(L)'
;MEAEGRSFATQTDTETIVHLTQSHLDRGLAPADAAAATLSRLRGAFALAFLFEADDDLIVAARHGPPLAIGHGSGEMFVGSDALALAPLTNRVTYLEDGDWAVVTRQGAVIHDESGAPVERAVHTVNIENVLVDKGGHKHFMAKEIHEQPTVSAYALSHYVDAVNPRVVSPA
;
A
#
# COMPACT_ATOMS: atom_id res chain seq x y z
N MET A 1 -23.59 5.14 -12.90
CA MET A 1 -22.82 4.11 -13.60
C MET A 1 -23.72 3.06 -14.25
N GLU A 2 -24.59 2.32 -13.54
CA GLU A 2 -25.57 1.43 -14.17
C GLU A 2 -26.51 2.17 -15.13
N ALA A 3 -26.97 3.36 -14.74
CA ALA A 3 -27.77 4.25 -15.59
C ALA A 3 -27.01 4.73 -16.85
N GLU A 4 -25.69 4.61 -16.89
CA GLU A 4 -24.83 4.91 -18.04
C GLU A 4 -24.46 3.64 -18.82
N GLY A 5 -25.13 2.51 -18.55
CA GLY A 5 -24.99 1.25 -19.26
C GLY A 5 -23.80 0.38 -18.82
N ARG A 6 -23.16 0.67 -17.68
CA ARG A 6 -22.09 -0.17 -17.13
C ARG A 6 -22.70 -1.35 -16.38
N SER A 7 -22.21 -2.54 -16.66
CA SER A 7 -22.58 -3.78 -15.96
C SER A 7 -21.50 -4.16 -14.97
N PHE A 8 -21.91 -4.56 -13.77
CA PHE A 8 -21.04 -5.04 -12.71
C PHE A 8 -21.04 -6.56 -12.70
N ALA A 9 -19.88 -7.18 -12.75
CA ALA A 9 -19.69 -8.62 -12.75
C ALA A 9 -19.49 -9.19 -11.34
N THR A 10 -19.09 -8.35 -10.40
CA THR A 10 -18.79 -8.74 -9.01
C THR A 10 -19.59 -7.92 -8.01
N GLN A 11 -19.47 -8.25 -6.72
CA GLN A 11 -20.02 -7.48 -5.61
C GLN A 11 -18.93 -6.69 -4.86
N THR A 12 -17.75 -6.53 -5.46
CA THR A 12 -16.64 -5.80 -4.84
C THR A 12 -16.76 -4.30 -5.09
N ASP A 13 -16.43 -3.50 -4.09
CA ASP A 13 -16.33 -2.05 -4.21
C ASP A 13 -15.21 -1.63 -5.16
N THR A 14 -14.15 -2.42 -5.26
CA THR A 14 -13.02 -2.20 -6.19
C THR A 14 -13.47 -2.13 -7.65
N GLU A 15 -14.47 -2.92 -8.08
CA GLU A 15 -15.01 -2.86 -9.44
C GLU A 15 -15.63 -1.48 -9.74
N THR A 16 -16.23 -0.84 -8.75
CA THR A 16 -16.74 0.53 -8.88
C THR A 16 -15.61 1.52 -9.18
N ILE A 17 -14.44 1.34 -8.56
CA ILE A 17 -13.26 2.18 -8.80
C ILE A 17 -12.79 2.02 -10.25
N VAL A 18 -12.69 0.78 -10.74
CA VAL A 18 -12.32 0.49 -12.13
C VAL A 18 -13.28 1.17 -13.10
N HIS A 19 -14.60 1.01 -12.93
CA HIS A 19 -15.59 1.63 -13.80
C HIS A 19 -15.55 3.16 -13.74
N LEU A 20 -15.30 3.75 -12.58
CA LEU A 20 -15.19 5.19 -12.43
C LEU A 20 -13.96 5.72 -13.16
N THR A 21 -12.80 5.06 -12.98
CA THR A 21 -11.56 5.41 -13.68
C THR A 21 -11.75 5.28 -15.19
N GLN A 22 -12.34 4.17 -15.65
CA GLN A 22 -12.64 3.97 -17.06
C GLN A 22 -13.54 5.07 -17.62
N SER A 23 -14.52 5.55 -16.85
CA SER A 23 -15.38 6.66 -17.32
C SER A 23 -14.62 7.97 -17.53
N HIS A 24 -13.57 8.19 -16.77
CA HIS A 24 -12.68 9.35 -16.95
C HIS A 24 -11.78 9.18 -18.18
N LEU A 25 -11.24 7.98 -18.39
CA LEU A 25 -10.48 7.63 -19.61
C LEU A 25 -11.33 7.78 -20.88
N ASP A 26 -12.57 7.30 -20.87
CA ASP A 26 -13.52 7.42 -22.00
C ASP A 26 -13.83 8.89 -22.35
N ARG A 27 -13.67 9.81 -21.43
CA ARG A 27 -13.79 11.27 -21.60
C ARG A 27 -12.49 11.93 -22.08
N GLY A 28 -11.43 11.13 -22.28
CA GLY A 28 -10.16 11.59 -22.81
C GLY A 28 -9.14 12.08 -21.78
N LEU A 29 -9.35 11.82 -20.47
CA LEU A 29 -8.34 12.11 -19.47
C LEU A 29 -7.14 11.17 -19.66
N ALA A 30 -5.93 11.69 -19.41
CA ALA A 30 -4.73 10.84 -19.31
C ALA A 30 -4.85 9.88 -18.10
N PRO A 31 -4.17 8.70 -18.13
CA PRO A 31 -4.30 7.69 -17.10
C PRO A 31 -4.09 8.20 -15.66
N ALA A 32 -3.03 8.98 -15.42
CA ALA A 32 -2.77 9.56 -14.11
C ALA A 32 -3.88 10.53 -13.66
N ASP A 33 -4.37 11.38 -14.57
CA ASP A 33 -5.44 12.34 -14.30
C ASP A 33 -6.78 11.63 -14.05
N ALA A 34 -7.05 10.54 -14.78
CA ALA A 34 -8.24 9.71 -14.59
C ALA A 34 -8.23 9.04 -13.20
N ALA A 35 -7.08 8.55 -12.75
CA ALA A 35 -6.91 8.03 -11.40
C ALA A 35 -7.11 9.14 -10.35
N ALA A 36 -6.47 10.30 -10.50
CA ALA A 36 -6.63 11.44 -9.59
C ALA A 36 -8.09 11.89 -9.47
N ALA A 37 -8.79 12.02 -10.62
CA ALA A 37 -10.22 12.35 -10.64
C ALA A 37 -11.09 11.28 -9.97
N THR A 38 -10.68 10.01 -10.06
CA THR A 38 -11.34 8.91 -9.34
C THR A 38 -11.11 9.03 -7.84
N LEU A 39 -9.86 9.20 -7.41
CA LEU A 39 -9.48 9.31 -5.99
C LEU A 39 -10.25 10.42 -5.27
N SER A 40 -10.42 11.58 -5.90
CA SER A 40 -11.16 12.71 -5.33
C SER A 40 -12.63 12.41 -5.00
N ARG A 41 -13.19 11.35 -5.57
CA ARG A 41 -14.58 10.90 -5.37
C ARG A 41 -14.72 9.75 -4.39
N LEU A 42 -13.64 9.07 -4.07
CA LEU A 42 -13.69 7.95 -3.13
C LEU A 42 -13.98 8.43 -1.71
N ARG A 43 -14.56 7.55 -0.93
CA ARG A 43 -14.85 7.76 0.50
C ARG A 43 -14.50 6.47 1.24
N GLY A 44 -13.99 6.62 2.46
CA GLY A 44 -13.59 5.49 3.28
C GLY A 44 -12.10 5.17 3.16
N ALA A 45 -11.68 4.06 3.76
CA ALA A 45 -10.29 3.66 3.82
C ALA A 45 -9.92 2.79 2.61
N PHE A 46 -8.76 3.07 2.00
CA PHE A 46 -8.24 2.32 0.87
C PHE A 46 -6.72 2.39 0.75
N ALA A 47 -6.12 1.37 0.16
CA ALA A 47 -4.77 1.37 -0.40
C ALA A 47 -4.87 0.76 -1.80
N LEU A 48 -4.56 1.53 -2.82
CA LEU A 48 -4.82 1.21 -4.22
C LEU A 48 -3.55 1.29 -5.06
N ALA A 49 -3.45 0.42 -6.04
CA ALA A 49 -2.50 0.52 -7.15
C ALA A 49 -3.28 0.36 -8.45
N PHE A 50 -3.28 1.41 -9.28
CA PHE A 50 -3.89 1.40 -10.60
C PHE A 50 -2.84 0.99 -11.61
N LEU A 51 -3.19 0.04 -12.46
CA LEU A 51 -2.43 -0.38 -13.63
C LEU A 51 -3.27 -0.10 -14.89
N PHE A 52 -2.62 0.32 -15.95
CA PHE A 52 -3.26 0.71 -17.20
C PHE A 52 -2.75 -0.14 -18.34
N GLU A 53 -3.65 -0.78 -19.09
CA GLU A 53 -3.29 -1.66 -20.20
C GLU A 53 -2.49 -0.94 -21.30
N ALA A 54 -2.74 0.35 -21.49
CA ALA A 54 -2.11 1.16 -22.54
C ALA A 54 -0.77 1.80 -22.09
N ASP A 55 -0.33 1.62 -20.84
CA ASP A 55 0.87 2.25 -20.31
C ASP A 55 1.61 1.32 -19.33
N ASP A 56 2.58 0.58 -19.88
CA ASP A 56 3.37 -0.42 -19.15
C ASP A 56 4.36 0.19 -18.15
N ASP A 57 4.59 1.50 -18.19
CA ASP A 57 5.52 2.21 -17.31
C ASP A 57 4.80 3.10 -16.29
N LEU A 58 3.52 2.86 -16.04
CA LEU A 58 2.71 3.66 -15.14
C LEU A 58 2.02 2.82 -14.06
N ILE A 59 2.29 3.16 -12.81
CA ILE A 59 1.46 2.77 -11.66
C ILE A 59 1.00 4.06 -10.98
N VAL A 60 -0.29 4.18 -10.70
CA VAL A 60 -0.78 5.21 -9.78
C VAL A 60 -1.12 4.54 -8.45
N ALA A 61 -0.39 4.92 -7.40
CA ALA A 61 -0.57 4.38 -6.06
C ALA A 61 -1.25 5.43 -5.17
N ALA A 62 -2.18 5.02 -4.31
CA ALA A 62 -2.87 5.96 -3.42
C ALA A 62 -3.30 5.29 -2.13
N ARG A 63 -3.26 6.05 -1.02
CA ARG A 63 -3.74 5.56 0.27
C ARG A 63 -4.62 6.57 0.99
N HIS A 64 -5.57 6.01 1.76
CA HIS A 64 -6.31 6.71 2.80
C HIS A 64 -6.64 5.69 3.91
N GLY A 65 -6.05 5.85 5.09
CA GLY A 65 -6.09 4.89 6.20
C GLY A 65 -4.98 3.82 6.10
N PRO A 66 -5.18 2.68 5.43
CA PRO A 66 -4.17 1.61 5.37
C PRO A 66 -2.82 2.07 4.82
N PRO A 67 -1.69 1.53 5.31
CA PRO A 67 -0.36 1.95 4.85
C PRO A 67 -0.11 1.56 3.39
N LEU A 68 0.72 2.37 2.72
CA LEU A 68 1.26 2.08 1.40
C LEU A 68 2.66 2.68 1.30
N ALA A 69 3.56 1.97 0.63
CA ALA A 69 4.95 2.36 0.50
C ALA A 69 5.44 2.20 -0.94
N ILE A 70 6.36 3.06 -1.32
CA ILE A 70 7.07 3.04 -2.61
C ILE A 70 8.49 2.57 -2.37
N GLY A 71 8.89 1.47 -3.02
CA GLY A 71 10.26 0.96 -3.01
C GLY A 71 11.06 1.52 -4.17
N HIS A 72 12.30 1.93 -3.89
CA HIS A 72 13.22 2.49 -4.86
C HIS A 72 14.26 1.44 -5.26
N GLY A 73 14.18 0.93 -6.48
CA GLY A 73 15.14 0.02 -7.08
C GLY A 73 16.15 0.73 -8.00
N SER A 74 16.85 -0.04 -8.80
CA SER A 74 17.79 0.47 -9.81
C SER A 74 17.17 0.34 -11.21
N GLY A 75 16.57 1.42 -11.71
CA GLY A 75 15.83 1.41 -12.98
C GLY A 75 14.47 0.71 -12.89
N GLU A 76 13.98 0.56 -11.69
CA GLU A 76 12.66 -0.01 -11.39
C GLU A 76 12.13 0.55 -10.07
N MET A 77 10.81 0.58 -9.93
CA MET A 77 10.13 1.02 -8.73
C MET A 77 9.09 0.00 -8.31
N PHE A 78 8.79 -0.02 -7.02
CA PHE A 78 7.87 -0.99 -6.43
C PHE A 78 6.80 -0.29 -5.61
N VAL A 79 5.62 -0.90 -5.52
CA VAL A 79 4.55 -0.47 -4.63
C VAL A 79 4.16 -1.65 -3.74
N GLY A 80 4.07 -1.43 -2.45
CA GLY A 80 3.72 -2.46 -1.48
C GLY A 80 3.04 -1.89 -0.25
N SER A 81 2.39 -2.73 0.55
CA SER A 81 1.69 -2.31 1.76
C SER A 81 2.63 -1.73 2.82
N ASP A 82 3.85 -2.26 2.90
CA ASP A 82 4.87 -1.83 3.85
C ASP A 82 6.29 -2.20 3.40
N ALA A 83 7.29 -1.83 4.20
CA ALA A 83 8.69 -2.15 3.92
C ALA A 83 8.99 -3.65 3.97
N LEU A 84 8.22 -4.44 4.74
CA LEU A 84 8.43 -5.90 4.82
C LEU A 84 8.07 -6.57 3.49
N ALA A 85 6.98 -6.13 2.86
CA ALA A 85 6.56 -6.62 1.55
C ALA A 85 7.61 -6.28 0.47
N LEU A 86 8.29 -5.14 0.61
CA LEU A 86 9.30 -4.64 -0.32
C LEU A 86 10.72 -5.14 -0.04
N ALA A 87 10.99 -5.63 1.18
CA ALA A 87 12.30 -6.06 1.65
C ALA A 87 13.08 -7.02 0.72
N PRO A 88 12.43 -7.99 0.04
CA PRO A 88 13.12 -8.85 -0.93
C PRO A 88 13.62 -8.13 -2.18
N LEU A 89 13.12 -6.93 -2.46
CA LEU A 89 13.34 -6.19 -3.70
C LEU A 89 14.23 -4.96 -3.50
N THR A 90 14.04 -4.25 -2.38
CA THR A 90 14.78 -3.03 -2.06
C THR A 90 14.79 -2.75 -0.57
N ASN A 91 15.84 -2.05 -0.10
CA ASN A 91 15.91 -1.52 1.26
C ASN A 91 15.63 -0.01 1.33
N ARG A 92 15.36 0.63 0.19
CA ARG A 92 15.06 2.07 0.12
C ARG A 92 13.56 2.26 -0.09
N VAL A 93 12.90 2.87 0.87
CA VAL A 93 11.44 2.95 0.91
C VAL A 93 10.98 4.36 1.25
N THR A 94 9.97 4.85 0.53
CA THR A 94 9.21 6.05 0.88
C THR A 94 7.82 5.62 1.34
N TYR A 95 7.44 6.03 2.56
CA TYR A 95 6.08 5.83 3.05
C TYR A 95 5.19 6.98 2.58
N LEU A 96 4.05 6.65 2.00
CA LEU A 96 3.02 7.64 1.71
C LEU A 96 2.33 8.06 3.02
N GLU A 97 2.07 9.34 3.19
CA GLU A 97 1.23 9.84 4.28
C GLU A 97 -0.26 9.65 3.96
N ASP A 98 -1.13 9.87 4.94
CA ASP A 98 -2.56 9.70 4.75
C ASP A 98 -3.11 10.73 3.74
N GLY A 99 -3.84 10.25 2.73
CA GLY A 99 -4.32 11.08 1.63
C GLY A 99 -3.33 11.25 0.48
N ASP A 100 -2.07 10.79 0.61
CA ASP A 100 -1.11 10.85 -0.50
C ASP A 100 -1.49 9.91 -1.65
N TRP A 101 -1.16 10.35 -2.85
CA TRP A 101 -1.14 9.52 -4.04
C TRP A 101 0.12 9.80 -4.86
N ALA A 102 0.56 8.85 -5.65
CA ALA A 102 1.81 8.92 -6.39
C ALA A 102 1.68 8.39 -7.81
N VAL A 103 2.33 9.07 -8.73
CA VAL A 103 2.60 8.59 -10.10
C VAL A 103 3.97 7.94 -10.08
N VAL A 104 4.02 6.65 -10.32
CA VAL A 104 5.23 5.82 -10.24
C VAL A 104 5.55 5.29 -11.62
N THR A 105 6.79 5.53 -12.06
CA THR A 105 7.37 5.01 -13.31
C THR A 105 8.67 4.28 -12.98
N ARG A 106 9.29 3.62 -13.95
CA ARG A 106 10.63 3.00 -13.74
C ARG A 106 11.71 3.98 -13.34
N GLN A 107 11.56 5.27 -13.68
CA GLN A 107 12.54 6.32 -13.39
C GLN A 107 12.39 6.91 -11.99
N GLY A 108 11.20 6.78 -11.35
CA GLY A 108 10.96 7.35 -10.04
C GLY A 108 9.48 7.53 -9.73
N ALA A 109 9.20 8.27 -8.67
CA ALA A 109 7.85 8.57 -8.24
C ALA A 109 7.67 10.06 -8.00
N VAL A 110 6.53 10.60 -8.43
CA VAL A 110 6.04 11.95 -8.06
C VAL A 110 4.87 11.75 -7.12
N ILE A 111 5.01 12.28 -5.91
CA ILE A 111 3.99 12.14 -4.86
C ILE A 111 3.19 13.43 -4.79
N HIS A 112 1.90 13.31 -4.63
CA HIS A 112 0.95 14.40 -4.43
C HIS A 112 0.21 14.19 -3.11
N ASP A 113 -0.13 15.28 -2.44
CA ASP A 113 -1.01 15.24 -1.26
C ASP A 113 -2.49 15.16 -1.67
N GLU A 114 -3.38 15.13 -0.68
CA GLU A 114 -4.83 15.07 -0.89
C GLU A 114 -5.38 16.24 -1.73
N SER A 115 -4.70 17.40 -1.73
CA SER A 115 -5.08 18.56 -2.56
C SER A 115 -4.63 18.42 -4.02
N GLY A 116 -3.80 17.44 -4.32
CA GLY A 116 -3.15 17.24 -5.62
C GLY A 116 -1.87 18.07 -5.79
N ALA A 117 -1.38 18.73 -4.75
CA ALA A 117 -0.10 19.43 -4.80
C ALA A 117 1.07 18.44 -4.74
N PRO A 118 2.12 18.60 -5.54
CA PRO A 118 3.30 17.75 -5.45
C PRO A 118 4.01 17.99 -4.11
N VAL A 119 4.41 16.89 -3.45
CA VAL A 119 5.08 16.90 -2.14
C VAL A 119 6.29 15.98 -2.15
N GLU A 120 7.28 16.33 -1.32
CA GLU A 120 8.41 15.45 -1.08
C GLU A 120 8.19 14.63 0.19
N ARG A 121 8.50 13.34 0.11
CA ARG A 121 8.50 12.42 1.25
C ARG A 121 9.89 11.82 1.42
N ALA A 122 10.29 11.62 2.67
CA ALA A 122 11.62 11.10 2.97
C ALA A 122 11.80 9.67 2.44
N VAL A 123 12.97 9.41 1.85
CA VAL A 123 13.41 8.05 1.53
C VAL A 123 14.11 7.47 2.75
N HIS A 124 13.60 6.39 3.28
CA HIS A 124 14.17 5.67 4.42
C HIS A 124 14.98 4.47 3.92
N THR A 125 16.12 4.23 4.54
CA THR A 125 16.85 2.96 4.36
C THR A 125 16.45 2.02 5.49
N VAL A 126 15.82 0.91 5.13
CA VAL A 126 15.37 -0.11 6.08
C VAL A 126 16.44 -1.18 6.19
N ASN A 127 16.87 -1.49 7.41
CA ASN A 127 17.81 -2.60 7.63
C ASN A 127 17.04 -3.93 7.57
N ILE A 128 17.25 -4.65 6.45
CA ILE A 128 16.56 -5.90 6.13
C ILE A 128 17.18 -7.09 6.87
N GLU A 129 18.39 -6.97 7.43
CA GLU A 129 19.11 -8.07 8.08
C GLU A 129 18.32 -8.69 9.27
N ASN A 130 17.38 -7.96 9.84
CA ASN A 130 16.50 -8.43 10.92
C ASN A 130 15.13 -8.90 10.44
N VAL A 131 14.84 -8.79 9.16
CA VAL A 131 13.54 -9.15 8.58
C VAL A 131 13.72 -10.41 7.74
N LEU A 132 13.93 -11.53 8.41
CA LEU A 132 13.82 -12.84 7.76
C LEU A 132 12.36 -13.08 7.39
N VAL A 133 11.98 -12.64 6.18
CA VAL A 133 10.71 -13.02 5.54
C VAL A 133 10.88 -14.47 5.04
N ASP A 134 11.17 -15.37 5.96
CA ASP A 134 11.23 -16.80 5.68
C ASP A 134 9.90 -17.45 6.08
N LYS A 135 9.41 -18.35 5.26
CA LYS A 135 8.20 -19.14 5.57
C LYS A 135 8.41 -20.13 6.71
N GLY A 136 9.62 -20.29 7.24
CA GLY A 136 9.92 -21.17 8.36
C GLY A 136 9.51 -22.63 8.10
N GLY A 137 9.66 -23.11 6.85
CA GLY A 137 9.21 -24.45 6.44
C GLY A 137 7.72 -24.58 6.16
N HIS A 138 6.91 -23.53 6.33
CA HIS A 138 5.48 -23.54 6.01
C HIS A 138 5.22 -23.30 4.53
N LYS A 139 4.17 -23.90 3.97
CA LYS A 139 3.76 -23.70 2.58
C LYS A 139 3.29 -22.26 2.32
N HIS A 140 2.65 -21.64 3.30
CA HIS A 140 2.06 -20.29 3.22
C HIS A 140 2.47 -19.46 4.44
N PHE A 141 2.68 -18.15 4.25
CA PHE A 141 2.95 -17.21 5.35
C PHE A 141 1.87 -17.23 6.43
N MET A 142 0.58 -17.27 6.04
CA MET A 142 -0.53 -17.36 6.97
C MET A 142 -0.42 -18.59 7.89
N ALA A 143 0.02 -19.74 7.38
CA ALA A 143 0.23 -20.93 8.20
C ALA A 143 1.36 -20.73 9.21
N LYS A 144 2.46 -20.08 8.79
CA LYS A 144 3.55 -19.69 9.70
C LYS A 144 3.04 -18.76 10.80
N GLU A 145 2.37 -17.68 10.43
CA GLU A 145 1.86 -16.66 11.36
C GLU A 145 0.90 -17.28 12.39
N ILE A 146 0.01 -18.18 11.97
CA ILE A 146 -0.88 -18.92 12.90
C ILE A 146 -0.06 -19.71 13.92
N HIS A 147 0.99 -20.40 13.49
CA HIS A 147 1.83 -21.21 14.39
C HIS A 147 2.73 -20.36 15.30
N GLU A 148 3.09 -19.17 14.87
CA GLU A 148 3.91 -18.23 15.66
C GLU A 148 3.11 -17.41 16.69
N GLN A 149 1.78 -17.37 16.59
CA GLN A 149 0.93 -16.58 17.48
C GLN A 149 1.24 -16.77 18.97
N PRO A 150 1.44 -17.98 19.52
CA PRO A 150 1.74 -18.15 20.94
C PRO A 150 3.03 -17.43 21.34
N THR A 151 4.08 -17.54 20.54
CA THR A 151 5.39 -16.91 20.78
C THR A 151 5.32 -15.39 20.65
N VAL A 152 4.69 -14.89 19.58
CA VAL A 152 4.52 -13.47 19.33
C VAL A 152 3.64 -12.81 20.40
N SER A 153 2.56 -13.48 20.80
CA SER A 153 1.67 -12.99 21.87
C SER A 153 2.39 -12.96 23.22
N ALA A 154 3.18 -14.00 23.54
CA ALA A 154 3.98 -14.02 24.77
C ALA A 154 5.02 -12.89 24.78
N TYR A 155 5.69 -12.65 23.67
CA TYR A 155 6.64 -11.54 23.52
C TYR A 155 5.94 -10.18 23.67
N ALA A 156 4.83 -9.96 22.98
CA ALA A 156 4.05 -8.73 23.11
C ALA A 156 3.60 -8.49 24.56
N LEU A 157 3.05 -9.53 25.21
CA LEU A 157 2.62 -9.44 26.62
C LEU A 157 3.77 -9.12 27.57
N SER A 158 4.99 -9.60 27.31
CA SER A 158 6.15 -9.31 28.16
C SER A 158 6.49 -7.82 28.26
N HIS A 159 6.04 -6.99 27.32
CA HIS A 159 6.20 -5.53 27.35
C HIS A 159 5.13 -4.83 28.21
N TYR A 160 4.02 -5.49 28.47
CA TYR A 160 2.87 -4.93 29.18
C TYR A 160 2.62 -5.57 30.55
N VAL A 161 3.23 -6.73 30.80
CA VAL A 161 3.03 -7.48 32.05
C VAL A 161 4.38 -7.74 32.71
N ASP A 162 4.54 -7.26 33.94
CA ASP A 162 5.66 -7.65 34.78
C ASP A 162 5.40 -9.09 35.31
N ALA A 163 6.18 -10.05 34.84
CA ALA A 163 6.02 -11.46 35.21
C ALA A 163 6.42 -11.75 36.65
N VAL A 164 7.22 -10.88 37.26
CA VAL A 164 7.69 -11.02 38.68
C VAL A 164 6.69 -10.41 39.66
N ASN A 165 6.12 -9.27 39.30
CA ASN A 165 5.07 -8.62 40.05
C ASN A 165 3.86 -8.47 39.12
N PRO A 166 2.85 -9.35 39.18
CA PRO A 166 1.76 -9.38 38.20
C PRO A 166 0.97 -8.06 38.20
N ARG A 167 1.42 -7.13 37.37
CA ARG A 167 0.79 -5.83 37.09
C ARG A 167 0.95 -5.47 35.61
N VAL A 168 0.00 -4.70 35.13
CA VAL A 168 0.09 -4.11 33.79
C VAL A 168 1.00 -2.89 33.85
N VAL A 169 1.97 -2.83 32.94
CA VAL A 169 2.89 -1.71 32.79
C VAL A 169 2.54 -1.00 31.48
N SER A 170 2.35 0.32 31.51
CA SER A 170 2.21 1.10 30.27
C SER A 170 3.61 1.33 29.70
N PRO A 171 3.86 0.96 28.43
CA PRO A 171 5.11 1.36 27.78
C PRO A 171 5.16 2.89 27.68
N ALA A 172 6.35 3.45 27.93
CA ALA A 172 6.61 4.88 27.83
C ALA A 172 6.65 5.34 26.36
#